data_08f22473b48672740e265c3622266a99
#
_entry.id   08f22473b48672740e265c3622266a99
#
_cell.length_a   1.000
_cell.length_b   1.000
_cell.length_c   1.000
_cell.angle_alpha   90.00
_cell.angle_beta   90.00
_cell.angle_gamma   90.00
#
_symmetry.space_group_name_H-M   'P 1'
#
loop_
_entity.id
_entity.type
_entity.pdbx_description
1 polymer ?
#
loop_
_entity_poly.entity_id
_entity_poly.type
_entity_poly.pdbx_seq_one_letter_code
_entity_poly.pdbx_strand_id
1 'polypeptide(L)'
;MARSLAEKKQTARLNKEFRDAQSPVLQAITNQVCDCCYISNSWTTRNEADMMIEHLHLKASHDLLDIGAGAGWPGLYLALQTGCALTLLDLPEIGLRLAEARAEADGMAAQISTVQGDAADMPFPSESFTAISHSDVLCCLEDKLTVLRECRRVIDADGRMCFTVIRLADGLKGASIRRALQAGPEFIGSEAHYPSMLKSAGWQITQQEDITGAFLASTERMIAAEEKRSESLRALRGDEANETAMINWRSRLQVVADRLILREFFSVVPA
;
A
#
# COMPACT_ATOMS: atom_id res chain seq x y z
N MET A 1 -12.72 -11.73 13.49
CA MET A 1 -12.10 -13.08 13.67
C MET A 1 -10.73 -12.96 14.36
N ALA A 2 -10.21 -14.03 14.99
CA ALA A 2 -8.86 -13.97 15.57
C ALA A 2 -7.82 -14.02 14.44
N ARG A 3 -6.91 -13.04 14.39
CA ARG A 3 -5.83 -12.96 13.40
C ARG A 3 -4.87 -14.16 13.48
N SER A 4 -4.42 -14.65 12.33
CA SER A 4 -3.44 -15.73 12.21
C SER A 4 -2.09 -15.35 12.85
N LEU A 5 -1.24 -16.33 13.10
CA LEU A 5 0.12 -16.08 13.58
C LEU A 5 0.96 -15.30 12.55
N ALA A 6 0.74 -15.54 11.26
CA ALA A 6 1.43 -14.85 10.18
C ALA A 6 1.06 -13.36 10.15
N GLU A 7 -0.22 -13.01 10.24
CA GLU A 7 -0.68 -11.61 10.32
C GLU A 7 -0.16 -10.87 11.55
N LYS A 8 -0.09 -11.55 12.71
CA LYS A 8 0.51 -10.96 13.93
C LYS A 8 2.00 -10.67 13.74
N LYS A 9 2.75 -11.60 13.12
CA LYS A 9 4.17 -11.41 12.81
C LYS A 9 4.36 -10.26 11.82
N GLN A 10 3.51 -10.17 10.79
CA GLN A 10 3.56 -9.08 9.83
C GLN A 10 3.29 -7.73 10.49
N THR A 11 2.27 -7.61 11.35
CA THR A 11 2.00 -6.37 12.09
C THR A 11 3.21 -5.96 12.96
N ALA A 12 3.85 -6.91 13.64
CA ALA A 12 5.06 -6.65 14.44
C ALA A 12 6.23 -6.18 13.56
N ARG A 13 6.42 -6.78 12.37
CA ARG A 13 7.41 -6.38 11.38
C ARG A 13 7.16 -4.96 10.88
N LEU A 14 5.93 -4.64 10.49
CA LEU A 14 5.55 -3.30 10.04
C LEU A 14 5.77 -2.23 11.10
N ASN A 15 5.42 -2.50 12.37
CA ASN A 15 5.73 -1.59 13.47
C ASN A 15 7.24 -1.32 13.62
N LYS A 16 8.09 -2.34 13.39
CA LYS A 16 9.55 -2.15 13.37
C LYS A 16 9.98 -1.30 12.17
N GLU A 17 9.47 -1.60 10.98
CA GLU A 17 9.79 -0.87 9.76
C GLU A 17 9.41 0.61 9.87
N PHE A 18 8.25 0.97 10.45
CA PHE A 18 7.86 2.36 10.69
C PHE A 18 8.78 3.06 11.70
N ARG A 19 9.27 2.36 12.73
CA ARG A 19 10.29 2.94 13.63
C ARG A 19 11.59 3.24 12.89
N ASP A 20 12.07 2.29 12.12
CA ASP A 20 13.33 2.40 11.38
C ASP A 20 13.23 3.47 10.27
N ALA A 21 12.06 3.58 9.62
CA ALA A 21 11.79 4.54 8.54
C ALA A 21 11.90 6.02 8.96
N GLN A 22 11.91 6.32 10.26
CA GLN A 22 12.21 7.65 10.78
C GLN A 22 13.69 8.03 10.61
N SER A 23 14.55 7.07 10.29
CA SER A 23 15.96 7.34 10.03
C SER A 23 16.14 8.24 8.80
N PRO A 24 16.99 9.30 8.88
CA PRO A 24 17.23 10.19 7.74
C PRO A 24 17.70 9.48 6.47
N VAL A 25 18.45 8.38 6.61
CA VAL A 25 18.92 7.61 5.44
C VAL A 25 17.76 6.90 4.75
N LEU A 26 16.81 6.30 5.50
CA LEU A 26 15.65 5.63 4.91
C LEU A 26 14.66 6.64 4.33
N GLN A 27 14.45 7.78 4.97
CA GLN A 27 13.65 8.87 4.38
C GLN A 27 14.22 9.37 3.05
N ALA A 28 15.55 9.56 2.98
CA ALA A 28 16.21 9.97 1.75
C ALA A 28 16.09 8.93 0.63
N ILE A 29 16.06 7.62 0.96
CA ILE A 29 15.81 6.53 0.01
C ILE A 29 14.36 6.58 -0.47
N THR A 30 13.40 6.62 0.44
CA THR A 30 11.97 6.68 0.12
C THR A 30 11.65 7.87 -0.79
N ASN A 31 12.15 9.06 -0.45
CA ASN A 31 11.97 10.26 -1.25
C ASN A 31 12.51 10.10 -2.68
N GLN A 32 13.67 9.46 -2.83
CA GLN A 32 14.27 9.20 -4.14
C GLN A 32 13.47 8.18 -4.96
N VAL A 33 12.83 7.20 -4.31
CA VAL A 33 12.09 6.11 -4.98
C VAL A 33 10.68 6.54 -5.38
N CYS A 34 9.95 7.17 -4.47
CA CYS A 34 8.53 7.52 -4.67
C CYS A 34 8.34 8.95 -5.21
N ASP A 35 9.37 9.81 -5.19
CA ASP A 35 9.22 11.25 -5.38
C ASP A 35 8.21 11.85 -4.38
N CYS A 36 8.27 11.39 -3.14
CA CYS A 36 7.39 11.82 -2.07
C CYS A 36 8.22 12.30 -0.86
N CYS A 37 7.72 13.26 -0.11
CA CYS A 37 8.36 13.76 1.12
C CYS A 37 7.72 13.17 2.38
N TYR A 38 7.34 11.90 2.34
CA TYR A 38 6.65 11.18 3.41
C TYR A 38 7.45 9.97 3.90
N ILE A 39 7.28 9.59 5.16
CA ILE A 39 7.67 8.27 5.64
C ILE A 39 6.72 7.27 4.98
N SER A 40 7.25 6.26 4.29
CA SER A 40 6.41 5.31 3.57
C SER A 40 7.08 3.94 3.42
N ASN A 41 6.27 2.90 3.45
CA ASN A 41 6.60 1.54 3.02
C ASN A 41 5.86 1.16 1.72
N SER A 42 5.15 2.12 1.11
CA SER A 42 4.40 1.94 -0.14
C SER A 42 5.30 2.07 -1.36
N TRP A 43 4.94 1.38 -2.44
CA TRP A 43 5.53 1.55 -3.76
C TRP A 43 4.88 2.66 -4.58
N THR A 44 3.82 3.27 -4.05
CA THR A 44 3.08 4.33 -4.73
C THR A 44 3.96 5.53 -4.96
N THR A 45 4.17 5.87 -6.21
CA THR A 45 4.87 7.07 -6.65
C THR A 45 3.92 8.28 -6.60
N ARG A 46 4.48 9.50 -6.70
CA ARG A 46 3.67 10.72 -6.82
C ARG A 46 2.71 10.65 -8.01
N ASN A 47 3.18 10.20 -9.18
CA ASN A 47 2.33 10.07 -10.35
C ASN A 47 1.15 9.11 -10.13
N GLU A 48 1.37 8.01 -9.41
CA GLU A 48 0.29 7.08 -9.07
C GLU A 48 -0.68 7.67 -8.04
N ALA A 49 -0.20 8.50 -7.10
CA ALA A 49 -1.06 9.24 -6.20
C ALA A 49 -1.92 10.28 -6.95
N ASP A 50 -1.34 10.98 -7.93
CA ASP A 50 -2.09 11.90 -8.82
C ASP A 50 -3.16 11.14 -9.63
N MET A 51 -2.84 9.96 -10.17
CA MET A 51 -3.83 9.07 -10.80
C MET A 51 -4.98 8.71 -9.84
N MET A 52 -4.69 8.43 -8.57
CA MET A 52 -5.74 8.17 -7.57
C MET A 52 -6.67 9.38 -7.40
N ILE A 53 -6.13 10.61 -7.34
CA ILE A 53 -6.96 11.84 -7.26
C ILE A 53 -7.91 11.93 -8.45
N GLU A 54 -7.40 11.71 -9.66
CA GLU A 54 -8.18 11.79 -10.90
C GLU A 54 -9.29 10.72 -10.94
N HIS A 55 -8.96 9.46 -10.67
CA HIS A 55 -9.91 8.34 -10.76
C HIS A 55 -10.94 8.32 -9.63
N LEU A 56 -10.59 8.80 -8.44
CA LEU A 56 -11.52 8.99 -7.32
C LEU A 56 -12.36 10.27 -7.49
N HIS A 57 -12.01 11.14 -8.43
CA HIS A 57 -12.64 12.47 -8.61
C HIS A 57 -12.63 13.30 -7.32
N LEU A 58 -11.53 13.22 -6.55
CA LEU A 58 -11.46 13.83 -5.21
C LEU A 58 -11.66 15.34 -5.25
N LYS A 59 -12.39 15.85 -4.27
CA LYS A 59 -12.64 17.28 -4.03
C LYS A 59 -12.93 17.50 -2.54
N ALA A 60 -12.90 18.75 -2.11
CA ALA A 60 -13.04 19.15 -0.71
C ALA A 60 -14.33 18.68 0.01
N SER A 61 -15.37 18.30 -0.76
CA SER A 61 -16.62 17.78 -0.20
C SER A 61 -16.63 16.25 0.00
N HIS A 62 -15.54 15.57 -0.25
CA HIS A 62 -15.46 14.13 -0.11
C HIS A 62 -14.89 13.72 1.25
N ASP A 63 -15.37 12.56 1.74
CA ASP A 63 -14.82 11.83 2.87
C ASP A 63 -14.05 10.63 2.32
N LEU A 64 -12.71 10.71 2.38
CA LEU A 64 -11.79 9.68 1.91
C LEU A 64 -11.42 8.74 3.06
N LEU A 65 -11.55 7.44 2.85
CA LEU A 65 -10.95 6.40 3.68
C LEU A 65 -9.70 5.86 2.99
N ASP A 66 -8.53 5.99 3.62
CA ASP A 66 -7.29 5.35 3.18
C ASP A 66 -6.98 4.13 4.06
N ILE A 67 -7.01 2.94 3.45
CA ILE A 67 -6.87 1.66 4.14
C ILE A 67 -5.44 1.17 4.07
N GLY A 68 -4.90 0.67 5.20
CA GLY A 68 -3.49 0.31 5.30
C GLY A 68 -2.60 1.54 5.16
N ALA A 69 -3.05 2.64 5.76
CA ALA A 69 -2.52 3.99 5.56
C ALA A 69 -1.06 4.17 5.99
N GLY A 70 -0.53 3.28 6.82
CA GLY A 70 0.84 3.35 7.33
C GLY A 70 1.13 4.69 7.99
N ALA A 71 2.19 5.36 7.54
CA ALA A 71 2.55 6.71 8.00
C ALA A 71 1.91 7.83 7.14
N GLY A 72 0.80 7.53 6.46
CA GLY A 72 -0.06 8.50 5.80
C GLY A 72 0.20 8.71 4.30
N TRP A 73 1.14 8.02 3.67
CA TRP A 73 1.33 8.07 2.22
C TRP A 73 0.57 6.94 1.51
N PRO A 74 -0.23 7.19 0.47
CA PRO A 74 -0.47 8.49 -0.19
C PRO A 74 -1.62 9.33 0.43
N GLY A 75 -2.42 8.81 1.37
CA GLY A 75 -3.64 9.44 1.87
C GLY A 75 -3.49 10.91 2.26
N LEU A 76 -2.46 11.27 3.05
CA LEU A 76 -2.20 12.66 3.44
C LEU A 76 -1.94 13.57 2.22
N TYR A 77 -1.23 13.08 1.22
CA TYR A 77 -0.99 13.82 -0.01
C TYR A 77 -2.30 14.04 -0.79
N LEU A 78 -3.14 12.98 -0.92
CA LEU A 78 -4.44 13.09 -1.59
C LEU A 78 -5.31 14.17 -0.93
N ALA A 79 -5.40 14.15 0.41
CA ALA A 79 -6.16 15.14 1.17
C ALA A 79 -5.57 16.55 1.08
N LEU A 80 -4.24 16.69 1.12
CA LEU A 80 -3.56 17.98 0.96
C LEU A 80 -3.84 18.62 -0.40
N GLN A 81 -3.84 17.82 -1.48
CA GLN A 81 -4.06 18.33 -2.84
C GLN A 81 -5.52 18.69 -3.12
N THR A 82 -6.47 18.05 -2.44
CA THR A 82 -7.90 18.15 -2.78
C THR A 82 -8.75 18.88 -1.73
N GLY A 83 -8.21 18.98 -0.51
CA GLY A 83 -8.93 19.55 0.64
C GLY A 83 -10.01 18.62 1.21
N CYS A 84 -10.08 17.34 0.79
CA CYS A 84 -11.08 16.40 1.32
C CYS A 84 -10.80 16.03 2.77
N ALA A 85 -11.84 15.63 3.52
CA ALA A 85 -11.67 15.00 4.81
C ALA A 85 -11.05 13.60 4.63
N LEU A 86 -10.18 13.18 5.56
CA LEU A 86 -9.45 11.92 5.47
C LEU A 86 -9.53 11.12 6.76
N THR A 87 -9.90 9.86 6.64
CA THR A 87 -9.74 8.86 7.69
C THR A 87 -8.66 7.86 7.29
N LEU A 88 -7.65 7.70 8.13
CA LEU A 88 -6.56 6.75 7.99
C LEU A 88 -6.85 5.51 8.83
N LEU A 89 -7.00 4.35 8.20
CA LEU A 89 -7.20 3.06 8.88
C LEU A 89 -5.97 2.18 8.73
N ASP A 90 -5.39 1.72 9.81
CA ASP A 90 -4.32 0.70 9.79
C ASP A 90 -4.26 -0.10 11.10
N LEU A 91 -3.58 -1.25 11.08
CA LEU A 91 -3.31 -2.08 12.25
C LEU A 91 -2.05 -1.64 13.03
N PRO A 92 -0.91 -1.31 12.39
CA PRO A 92 0.28 -0.81 13.05
C PRO A 92 0.08 0.61 13.61
N GLU A 93 -0.12 0.72 14.91
CA GLU A 93 -0.32 1.99 15.61
C GLU A 93 0.80 3.01 15.38
N ILE A 94 2.04 2.54 15.23
CA ILE A 94 3.19 3.42 15.03
C ILE A 94 3.08 4.20 13.72
N GLY A 95 2.60 3.56 12.66
CA GLY A 95 2.33 4.23 11.38
C GLY A 95 1.34 5.38 11.55
N LEU A 96 0.19 5.11 12.19
CA LEU A 96 -0.85 6.11 12.41
C LEU A 96 -0.36 7.31 13.23
N ARG A 97 0.42 7.08 14.29
CA ARG A 97 1.03 8.18 15.07
C ARG A 97 1.99 9.04 14.24
N LEU A 98 2.74 8.43 13.32
CA LEU A 98 3.61 9.18 12.41
C LEU A 98 2.79 9.99 11.40
N ALA A 99 1.67 9.44 10.93
CA ALA A 99 0.74 10.15 10.05
C ALA A 99 0.08 11.35 10.77
N GLU A 100 -0.33 11.20 12.03
CA GLU A 100 -0.85 12.30 12.86
C GLU A 100 0.18 13.42 13.02
N ALA A 101 1.41 13.08 13.42
CA ALA A 101 2.48 14.07 13.58
C ALA A 101 2.80 14.78 12.26
N ARG A 102 2.72 14.08 11.15
CA ARG A 102 2.88 14.68 9.81
C ARG A 102 1.72 15.60 9.45
N ALA A 103 0.49 15.19 9.71
CA ALA A 103 -0.70 16.02 9.47
C ALA A 103 -0.68 17.31 10.30
N GLU A 104 -0.22 17.25 11.55
CA GLU A 104 -0.01 18.44 12.39
C GLU A 104 1.02 19.37 11.77
N ALA A 105 2.18 18.84 11.33
CA ALA A 105 3.24 19.62 10.70
C ALA A 105 2.80 20.28 9.40
N ASP A 106 1.93 19.64 8.64
CA ASP A 106 1.36 20.14 7.38
C ASP A 106 0.14 21.04 7.59
N GLY A 107 -0.30 21.29 8.85
CA GLY A 107 -1.45 22.13 9.19
C GLY A 107 -2.81 21.49 8.87
N MET A 108 -2.88 20.18 8.74
CA MET A 108 -4.07 19.41 8.31
C MET A 108 -4.78 18.70 9.47
N ALA A 109 -4.36 18.85 10.70
CA ALA A 109 -4.87 18.08 11.86
C ALA A 109 -6.40 18.10 11.99
N ALA A 110 -7.06 19.20 11.61
CA ALA A 110 -8.52 19.32 11.68
C ALA A 110 -9.28 18.53 10.60
N GLN A 111 -8.58 18.06 9.54
CA GLN A 111 -9.17 17.34 8.40
C GLN A 111 -8.91 15.85 8.47
N ILE A 112 -8.06 15.39 9.40
CA ILE A 112 -7.55 14.03 9.46
C ILE A 112 -8.08 13.32 10.70
N SER A 113 -8.52 12.09 10.53
CA SER A 113 -8.82 11.16 11.61
C SER A 113 -7.99 9.89 11.44
N THR A 114 -7.54 9.30 12.54
CA THR A 114 -6.86 7.99 12.52
C THR A 114 -7.68 6.97 13.28
N VAL A 115 -7.75 5.76 12.76
CA VAL A 115 -8.47 4.64 13.38
C VAL A 115 -7.58 3.40 13.32
N GLN A 116 -7.24 2.86 14.48
CA GLN A 116 -6.59 1.56 14.54
C GLN A 116 -7.66 0.47 14.39
N GLY A 117 -7.61 -0.26 13.28
CA GLY A 117 -8.62 -1.26 12.96
C GLY A 117 -8.18 -2.27 11.91
N ASP A 118 -8.96 -3.34 11.81
CA ASP A 118 -8.78 -4.40 10.82
C ASP A 118 -9.61 -4.07 9.57
N ALA A 119 -8.99 -4.10 8.40
CA ALA A 119 -9.69 -3.87 7.14
C ALA A 119 -10.75 -4.95 6.81
N ALA A 120 -10.65 -6.13 7.45
CA ALA A 120 -11.65 -7.20 7.31
C ALA A 120 -12.84 -7.05 8.28
N ASP A 121 -12.79 -6.07 9.21
CA ASP A 121 -13.85 -5.81 10.21
C ASP A 121 -13.78 -4.32 10.62
N MET A 122 -14.15 -3.44 9.67
CA MET A 122 -13.98 -1.99 9.83
C MET A 122 -15.00 -1.41 10.82
N PRO A 123 -14.56 -0.59 11.80
CA PRO A 123 -15.42 -0.02 12.84
C PRO A 123 -16.23 1.19 12.33
N PHE A 124 -16.72 1.14 11.11
CA PHE A 124 -17.51 2.20 10.49
C PHE A 124 -18.92 1.73 10.14
N PRO A 125 -19.93 2.59 10.20
CA PRO A 125 -21.25 2.30 9.64
C PRO A 125 -21.17 2.03 8.13
N SER A 126 -22.22 1.43 7.57
CA SER A 126 -22.37 1.35 6.12
C SER A 126 -22.49 2.75 5.51
N GLU A 127 -22.00 2.91 4.28
CA GLU A 127 -22.14 4.15 3.51
C GLU A 127 -21.61 5.40 4.23
N SER A 128 -20.41 5.26 4.89
CA SER A 128 -19.76 6.33 5.65
C SER A 128 -18.77 7.15 4.83
N PHE A 129 -18.37 6.68 3.66
CA PHE A 129 -17.32 7.31 2.86
C PHE A 129 -17.74 7.47 1.40
N THR A 130 -17.32 8.58 0.80
CA THR A 130 -17.55 8.86 -0.63
C THR A 130 -16.40 8.36 -1.51
N ALA A 131 -15.22 8.14 -0.91
CA ALA A 131 -14.05 7.62 -1.61
C ALA A 131 -13.25 6.66 -0.72
N ILE A 132 -12.62 5.65 -1.34
CA ILE A 132 -11.69 4.72 -0.68
C ILE A 132 -10.41 4.63 -1.50
N SER A 133 -9.25 4.69 -0.82
CA SER A 133 -7.94 4.35 -1.40
C SER A 133 -7.25 3.27 -0.59
N HIS A 134 -6.41 2.48 -1.26
CA HIS A 134 -5.38 1.68 -0.61
C HIS A 134 -4.24 1.34 -1.57
N SER A 135 -3.03 1.22 -1.03
CA SER A 135 -1.81 1.02 -1.80
C SER A 135 -1.10 -0.26 -1.39
N ASP A 136 -1.17 -1.28 -2.25
CA ASP A 136 -0.52 -2.58 -2.07
C ASP A 136 -0.91 -3.30 -0.75
N VAL A 137 -2.14 -3.09 -0.27
CA VAL A 137 -2.65 -3.65 1.00
C VAL A 137 -3.12 -5.09 0.81
N LEU A 138 -3.89 -5.39 -0.23
CA LEU A 138 -4.49 -6.72 -0.41
C LEU A 138 -3.45 -7.85 -0.54
N CYS A 139 -2.27 -7.57 -1.08
CA CYS A 139 -1.17 -8.55 -1.12
C CYS A 139 -0.51 -8.80 0.25
N CYS A 140 -0.91 -8.04 1.26
CA CYS A 140 -0.48 -8.15 2.65
C CYS A 140 -1.53 -8.78 3.56
N LEU A 141 -2.69 -9.18 3.04
CA LEU A 141 -3.82 -9.71 3.80
C LEU A 141 -4.19 -11.12 3.33
N GLU A 142 -4.55 -11.98 4.29
CA GLU A 142 -4.97 -13.36 4.00
C GLU A 142 -6.35 -13.38 3.35
N ASP A 143 -7.35 -12.76 3.96
CA ASP A 143 -8.75 -12.72 3.49
C ASP A 143 -9.07 -11.44 2.69
N LYS A 144 -8.66 -11.44 1.43
CA LYS A 144 -8.85 -10.29 0.51
C LYS A 144 -10.32 -10.05 0.17
N LEU A 145 -11.11 -11.11 0.04
CA LEU A 145 -12.51 -11.01 -0.36
C LEU A 145 -13.37 -10.34 0.73
N THR A 146 -13.12 -10.66 2.00
CA THR A 146 -13.79 -10.00 3.12
C THR A 146 -13.45 -8.52 3.17
N VAL A 147 -12.16 -8.15 2.95
CA VAL A 147 -11.77 -6.74 2.87
C VAL A 147 -12.48 -6.01 1.73
N LEU A 148 -12.57 -6.60 0.54
CA LEU A 148 -13.29 -5.99 -0.58
C LEU A 148 -14.79 -5.83 -0.30
N ARG A 149 -15.41 -6.75 0.46
CA ARG A 149 -16.80 -6.63 0.91
C ARG A 149 -16.98 -5.55 1.97
N GLU A 150 -16.05 -5.42 2.90
CA GLU A 150 -16.05 -4.33 3.88
C GLU A 150 -15.89 -2.97 3.20
N CYS A 151 -14.98 -2.83 2.23
CA CYS A 151 -14.89 -1.63 1.41
C CYS A 151 -16.25 -1.32 0.74
N ARG A 152 -16.92 -2.34 0.19
CA ARG A 152 -18.23 -2.16 -0.45
C ARG A 152 -19.33 -1.77 0.54
N ARG A 153 -19.24 -2.25 1.78
CA ARG A 153 -20.21 -1.92 2.84
C ARG A 153 -20.08 -0.47 3.30
N VAL A 154 -18.85 0.02 3.45
CA VAL A 154 -18.60 1.36 4.04
C VAL A 154 -18.63 2.49 3.02
N ILE A 155 -18.61 2.19 1.72
CA ILE A 155 -18.67 3.20 0.66
C ILE A 155 -20.12 3.53 0.29
N ASP A 156 -20.37 4.79 -0.06
CA ASP A 156 -21.65 5.27 -0.61
C ASP A 156 -21.99 4.59 -1.94
N ALA A 157 -23.27 4.61 -2.31
CA ALA A 157 -23.75 4.02 -3.57
C ALA A 157 -23.12 4.66 -4.81
N ASP A 158 -22.81 5.96 -4.77
CA ASP A 158 -22.16 6.73 -5.85
C ASP A 158 -20.64 6.90 -5.63
N GLY A 159 -20.08 6.25 -4.60
CA GLY A 159 -18.69 6.36 -4.20
C GLY A 159 -17.74 5.65 -5.17
N ARG A 160 -16.43 5.91 -5.01
CA ARG A 160 -15.36 5.34 -5.84
C ARG A 160 -14.25 4.77 -5.00
N MET A 161 -13.69 3.64 -5.44
CA MET A 161 -12.48 3.09 -4.83
C MET A 161 -11.38 2.97 -5.87
N CYS A 162 -10.16 3.40 -5.51
CA CYS A 162 -8.95 3.15 -6.28
C CYS A 162 -7.91 2.43 -5.43
N PHE A 163 -7.20 1.50 -6.03
CA PHE A 163 -6.13 0.81 -5.34
C PHE A 163 -5.06 0.26 -6.26
N THR A 164 -3.87 0.07 -5.70
CA THR A 164 -2.80 -0.72 -6.31
C THR A 164 -2.66 -2.06 -5.62
N VAL A 165 -2.20 -3.06 -6.36
CA VAL A 165 -1.95 -4.39 -5.79
C VAL A 165 -0.82 -5.11 -6.51
N ILE A 166 0.04 -5.76 -5.72
CA ILE A 166 1.06 -6.68 -6.22
C ILE A 166 0.45 -8.09 -6.24
N ARG A 167 0.55 -8.77 -7.39
CA ARG A 167 -0.01 -10.11 -7.58
C ARG A 167 0.93 -11.06 -8.32
N LEU A 168 0.64 -12.33 -8.23
CA LEU A 168 1.27 -13.34 -9.07
C LEU A 168 0.76 -13.22 -10.52
N ALA A 169 1.64 -13.45 -11.48
CA ALA A 169 1.21 -13.63 -12.86
C ALA A 169 0.39 -14.93 -13.04
N ASP A 170 -0.45 -14.94 -14.05
CA ASP A 170 -1.36 -16.06 -14.29
C ASP A 170 -0.58 -17.29 -14.80
N GLY A 171 -1.06 -18.48 -14.45
CA GLY A 171 -0.54 -19.74 -14.97
C GLY A 171 0.86 -20.15 -14.49
N LEU A 172 1.43 -19.50 -13.47
CA LEU A 172 2.73 -19.87 -12.91
C LEU A 172 2.71 -21.28 -12.33
N LYS A 173 3.80 -22.03 -12.59
CA LYS A 173 3.99 -23.41 -12.10
C LYS A 173 5.45 -23.68 -11.73
N GLY A 174 5.67 -24.74 -10.97
CA GLY A 174 7.01 -25.26 -10.68
C GLY A 174 7.97 -24.24 -10.06
N ALA A 175 9.09 -23.98 -10.68
CA ALA A 175 10.12 -23.06 -10.17
C ALA A 175 9.67 -21.59 -10.20
N SER A 176 8.89 -21.19 -11.21
CA SER A 176 8.46 -19.80 -11.38
C SER A 176 7.56 -19.32 -10.24
N ILE A 177 6.56 -20.13 -9.85
CA ILE A 177 5.70 -19.78 -8.72
C ILE A 177 6.49 -19.73 -7.39
N ARG A 178 7.44 -20.66 -7.17
CA ARG A 178 8.27 -20.63 -5.95
C ARG A 178 9.12 -19.36 -5.87
N ARG A 179 9.75 -18.97 -6.99
CA ARG A 179 10.53 -17.71 -7.07
C ARG A 179 9.66 -16.49 -6.77
N ALA A 180 8.47 -16.42 -7.35
CA ALA A 180 7.54 -15.32 -7.14
C ALA A 180 7.07 -15.23 -5.68
N LEU A 181 6.72 -16.37 -5.06
CA LEU A 181 6.30 -16.41 -3.64
C LEU A 181 7.44 -16.01 -2.68
N GLN A 182 8.69 -16.39 -2.97
CA GLN A 182 9.84 -16.03 -2.14
C GLN A 182 10.20 -14.55 -2.20
N ALA A 183 10.00 -13.91 -3.35
CA ALA A 183 10.37 -12.51 -3.56
C ALA A 183 9.22 -11.52 -3.35
N GLY A 184 7.98 -12.00 -3.31
CA GLY A 184 6.77 -11.20 -3.17
C GLY A 184 6.39 -10.90 -1.71
N PRO A 185 5.31 -10.14 -1.53
CA PRO A 185 4.66 -9.97 -0.23
C PRO A 185 4.19 -11.31 0.38
N GLU A 186 4.05 -11.34 1.71
CA GLU A 186 3.70 -12.55 2.48
C GLU A 186 2.43 -13.24 1.97
N PHE A 187 1.40 -12.47 1.63
CA PHE A 187 0.12 -12.97 1.15
C PHE A 187 -0.13 -12.60 -0.32
N ILE A 188 0.91 -12.63 -1.17
CA ILE A 188 0.77 -12.31 -2.60
C ILE A 188 -0.17 -13.27 -3.35
N GLY A 189 -0.31 -14.50 -2.87
CA GLY A 189 -1.27 -15.47 -3.41
C GLY A 189 -2.71 -15.03 -3.17
N SER A 190 -3.61 -15.42 -4.05
CA SER A 190 -5.05 -15.21 -3.92
C SER A 190 -5.81 -16.44 -4.41
N GLU A 191 -7.00 -16.67 -3.84
CA GLU A 191 -7.87 -17.80 -4.22
C GLU A 191 -8.47 -17.64 -5.63
N ALA A 192 -8.62 -16.39 -6.08
CA ALA A 192 -9.15 -16.05 -7.39
C ALA A 192 -8.46 -14.79 -7.96
N HIS A 193 -8.67 -14.53 -9.27
CA HIS A 193 -8.22 -13.30 -9.90
C HIS A 193 -8.95 -12.07 -9.33
N TYR A 194 -8.27 -10.95 -9.21
CA TYR A 194 -8.84 -9.71 -8.66
C TYR A 194 -10.15 -9.28 -9.34
N PRO A 195 -10.29 -9.31 -10.69
CA PRO A 195 -11.58 -9.01 -11.33
C PRO A 195 -12.73 -9.88 -10.86
N SER A 196 -12.50 -11.18 -10.63
CA SER A 196 -13.53 -12.10 -10.13
C SER A 196 -13.90 -11.81 -8.67
N MET A 197 -12.90 -11.51 -7.81
CA MET A 197 -13.14 -11.15 -6.41
C MET A 197 -13.90 -9.82 -6.31
N LEU A 198 -13.52 -8.80 -7.10
CA LEU A 198 -14.21 -7.51 -7.17
C LEU A 198 -15.68 -7.69 -7.55
N LYS A 199 -15.95 -8.44 -8.62
CA LYS A 199 -17.32 -8.76 -9.02
C LYS A 199 -18.09 -9.47 -7.91
N SER A 200 -17.48 -10.44 -7.24
CA SER A 200 -18.10 -11.21 -6.13
C SER A 200 -18.34 -10.37 -4.89
N ALA A 201 -17.61 -9.27 -4.73
CA ALA A 201 -17.76 -8.30 -3.65
C ALA A 201 -18.71 -7.13 -4.00
N GLY A 202 -19.35 -7.14 -5.18
CA GLY A 202 -20.30 -6.11 -5.60
C GLY A 202 -19.65 -4.85 -6.19
N TRP A 203 -18.52 -5.01 -6.87
CA TRP A 203 -17.81 -3.94 -7.56
C TRP A 203 -17.83 -4.10 -9.07
N GLN A 204 -17.96 -2.97 -9.78
CA GLN A 204 -17.75 -2.84 -11.20
C GLN A 204 -16.41 -2.15 -11.48
N ILE A 205 -15.56 -2.77 -12.27
CA ILE A 205 -14.27 -2.21 -12.68
C ILE A 205 -14.53 -1.13 -13.74
N THR A 206 -14.03 0.09 -13.49
CA THR A 206 -14.04 1.20 -14.45
C THR A 206 -12.69 1.37 -15.13
N GLN A 207 -11.60 1.01 -14.43
CA GLN A 207 -10.23 1.01 -14.98
C GLN A 207 -9.44 -0.13 -14.37
N GLN A 208 -8.62 -0.77 -15.20
CA GLN A 208 -7.57 -1.72 -14.78
C GLN A 208 -6.33 -1.42 -15.62
N GLU A 209 -5.19 -1.20 -14.98
CA GLU A 209 -3.95 -0.85 -15.64
C GLU A 209 -2.79 -1.67 -15.09
N ASP A 210 -1.96 -2.22 -15.98
CA ASP A 210 -0.71 -2.89 -15.63
C ASP A 210 0.38 -1.84 -15.43
N ILE A 211 0.71 -1.55 -14.17
CA ILE A 211 1.75 -0.62 -13.76
C ILE A 211 3.07 -1.33 -13.38
N THR A 212 3.26 -2.58 -13.82
CA THR A 212 4.46 -3.39 -13.53
C THR A 212 5.74 -2.71 -14.01
N GLY A 213 5.69 -1.98 -15.15
CA GLY A 213 6.84 -1.23 -15.65
C GLY A 213 7.29 -0.13 -14.69
N ALA A 214 6.36 0.62 -14.11
CA ALA A 214 6.65 1.64 -13.09
C ALA A 214 7.18 1.01 -11.80
N PHE A 215 6.64 -0.13 -11.41
CA PHE A 215 7.11 -0.91 -10.26
C PHE A 215 8.55 -1.45 -10.46
N LEU A 216 8.87 -1.93 -11.67
CA LEU A 216 10.23 -2.35 -12.04
C LEU A 216 11.21 -1.18 -11.87
N ALA A 217 10.90 -0.03 -12.47
CA ALA A 217 11.72 1.17 -12.37
C ALA A 217 11.88 1.65 -10.92
N SER A 218 10.84 1.54 -10.08
CA SER A 218 10.92 1.87 -8.64
C SER A 218 11.84 0.90 -7.90
N THR A 219 11.81 -0.39 -8.25
CA THR A 219 12.71 -1.40 -7.66
C THR A 219 14.16 -1.15 -8.05
N GLU A 220 14.44 -0.75 -9.30
CA GLU A 220 15.78 -0.34 -9.74
C GLU A 220 16.27 0.89 -8.99
N ARG A 221 15.42 1.92 -8.83
CA ARG A 221 15.74 3.11 -8.02
C ARG A 221 16.03 2.77 -6.56
N MET A 222 15.29 1.81 -5.98
CA MET A 222 15.52 1.34 -4.61
C MET A 222 16.91 0.74 -4.46
N ILE A 223 17.30 -0.16 -5.36
CA ILE A 223 18.63 -0.80 -5.35
C ILE A 223 19.72 0.27 -5.46
N ALA A 224 19.62 1.16 -6.44
CA ALA A 224 20.60 2.22 -6.65
C ALA A 224 20.70 3.19 -5.44
N ALA A 225 19.57 3.51 -4.81
CA ALA A 225 19.51 4.37 -3.64
C ALA A 225 20.14 3.73 -2.38
N GLU A 226 19.92 2.43 -2.17
CA GLU A 226 20.54 1.66 -1.10
C GLU A 226 22.05 1.43 -1.33
N GLU A 227 22.48 1.10 -2.53
CA GLU A 227 23.90 0.96 -2.88
C GLU A 227 24.66 2.25 -2.63
N LYS A 228 24.11 3.39 -3.04
CA LYS A 228 24.70 4.72 -2.81
C LYS A 228 24.86 5.06 -1.31
N ARG A 229 24.01 4.50 -0.44
CA ARG A 229 23.97 4.77 1.01
C ARG A 229 24.39 3.56 1.85
N SER A 230 25.09 2.60 1.25
CA SER A 230 25.41 1.31 1.85
C SER A 230 26.14 1.44 3.19
N GLU A 231 27.06 2.39 3.36
CA GLU A 231 27.77 2.63 4.62
C GLU A 231 26.81 3.05 5.74
N SER A 232 25.94 4.04 5.49
CA SER A 232 24.93 4.50 6.46
C SER A 232 23.92 3.41 6.80
N LEU A 233 23.54 2.58 5.83
CA LEU A 233 22.63 1.46 6.05
C LEU A 233 23.26 0.33 6.87
N ARG A 234 24.55 0.04 6.67
CA ARG A 234 25.29 -0.91 7.50
C ARG A 234 25.40 -0.42 8.94
N ALA A 235 25.65 0.86 9.13
CA ALA A 235 25.65 1.47 10.47
C ALA A 235 24.28 1.38 11.15
N LEU A 236 23.18 1.48 10.39
CA LEU A 236 21.81 1.44 10.92
C LEU A 236 21.36 0.02 11.27
N ARG A 237 21.57 -0.95 10.38
CA ARG A 237 20.96 -2.28 10.46
C ARG A 237 21.96 -3.44 10.58
N GLY A 238 23.26 -3.16 10.52
CA GLY A 238 24.34 -4.15 10.53
C GLY A 238 24.65 -4.73 9.15
N ASP A 239 25.85 -5.33 9.01
CA ASP A 239 26.36 -5.84 7.73
C ASP A 239 25.48 -6.98 7.18
N GLU A 240 25.15 -7.98 8.00
CA GLU A 240 24.38 -9.17 7.59
C GLU A 240 22.95 -8.79 7.13
N ALA A 241 22.26 -7.92 7.88
CA ALA A 241 20.93 -7.47 7.49
C ALA A 241 20.97 -6.60 6.24
N ASN A 242 22.03 -5.82 6.04
CA ASN A 242 22.23 -5.02 4.83
C ASN A 242 22.45 -5.91 3.60
N GLU A 243 23.29 -6.92 3.71
CA GLU A 243 23.54 -7.89 2.63
C GLU A 243 22.26 -8.66 2.27
N THR A 244 21.54 -9.16 3.27
CA THR A 244 20.26 -9.86 3.09
C THR A 244 19.23 -8.97 2.38
N ALA A 245 19.13 -7.70 2.75
CA ALA A 245 18.22 -6.76 2.09
C ALA A 245 18.58 -6.58 0.61
N MET A 246 19.86 -6.43 0.28
CA MET A 246 20.31 -6.28 -1.12
C MET A 246 20.03 -7.55 -1.95
N ILE A 247 20.22 -8.74 -1.38
CA ILE A 247 19.86 -10.00 -2.03
C ILE A 247 18.35 -10.04 -2.32
N ASN A 248 17.52 -9.65 -1.35
CA ASN A 248 16.06 -9.63 -1.50
C ASN A 248 15.63 -8.61 -2.58
N TRP A 249 16.22 -7.42 -2.63
CA TRP A 249 15.93 -6.42 -3.67
C TRP A 249 16.26 -6.92 -5.06
N ARG A 250 17.43 -7.52 -5.24
CA ARG A 250 17.84 -8.10 -6.54
C ARG A 250 16.96 -9.29 -6.96
N SER A 251 16.57 -10.14 -6.00
CA SER A 251 15.62 -11.22 -6.26
C SER A 251 14.25 -10.69 -6.71
N ARG A 252 13.75 -9.63 -6.04
CA ARG A 252 12.50 -8.97 -6.42
C ARG A 252 12.59 -8.33 -7.81
N LEU A 253 13.66 -7.61 -8.09
CA LEU A 253 13.91 -7.03 -9.41
C LEU A 253 13.80 -8.10 -10.51
N GLN A 254 14.45 -9.25 -10.31
CA GLN A 254 14.45 -10.33 -11.28
C GLN A 254 13.06 -10.92 -11.52
N VAL A 255 12.27 -11.17 -10.47
CA VAL A 255 10.93 -11.75 -10.65
C VAL A 255 9.94 -10.74 -11.24
N VAL A 256 10.11 -9.44 -11.01
CA VAL A 256 9.32 -8.39 -11.65
C VAL A 256 9.72 -8.24 -13.13
N ALA A 257 11.02 -8.23 -13.44
CA ALA A 257 11.54 -8.19 -14.81
C ALA A 257 11.09 -9.41 -15.63
N ASP A 258 11.11 -10.61 -15.02
CA ASP A 258 10.62 -11.85 -15.61
C ASP A 258 9.08 -11.91 -15.69
N ARG A 259 8.38 -10.87 -15.22
CA ARG A 259 6.91 -10.77 -15.13
C ARG A 259 6.26 -11.94 -14.37
N LEU A 260 6.92 -12.48 -13.35
CA LEU A 260 6.36 -13.48 -12.45
C LEU A 260 5.50 -12.83 -11.36
N ILE A 261 5.83 -11.58 -11.03
CA ILE A 261 5.06 -10.69 -10.17
C ILE A 261 4.65 -9.48 -11.01
N LEU A 262 3.39 -9.13 -10.92
CA LEU A 262 2.79 -7.98 -11.58
C LEU A 262 2.29 -7.00 -10.52
N ARG A 263 2.20 -5.72 -10.90
CA ARG A 263 1.52 -4.70 -10.09
C ARG A 263 0.48 -4.02 -10.95
N GLU A 264 -0.75 -3.94 -10.44
CA GLU A 264 -1.90 -3.41 -11.14
C GLU A 264 -2.55 -2.28 -10.35
N PHE A 265 -3.11 -1.34 -11.09
CA PHE A 265 -4.00 -0.30 -10.58
C PHE A 265 -5.44 -0.64 -10.98
N PHE A 266 -6.36 -0.48 -10.03
CA PHE A 266 -7.79 -0.63 -10.23
C PHE A 266 -8.53 0.64 -9.82
N SER A 267 -9.51 1.04 -10.63
CA SER A 267 -10.57 1.96 -10.25
C SER A 267 -11.90 1.22 -10.37
N VAL A 268 -12.72 1.31 -9.33
CA VAL A 268 -13.98 0.57 -9.24
C VAL A 268 -15.08 1.43 -8.62
N VAL A 269 -16.32 1.09 -8.98
CA VAL A 269 -17.55 1.68 -8.42
C VAL A 269 -18.45 0.58 -7.90
N PRO A 270 -19.39 0.86 -6.98
CA PRO A 270 -20.47 -0.06 -6.60
C PRO A 270 -21.23 -0.58 -7.84
N ALA A 271 -21.52 -1.91 -7.87
CA ALA A 271 -22.25 -2.57 -8.96
C ALA A 271 -23.76 -2.51 -8.74
#